data_7ea52ea6623d0b5b063744b471e7e100
#
_entry.id   7ea52ea6623d0b5b063744b471e7e100
#
_cell.length_a   1.000
_cell.length_b   1.000
_cell.length_c   1.000
_cell.angle_alpha   90.00
_cell.angle_beta   90.00
_cell.angle_gamma   90.00
#
_symmetry.space_group_name_H-M   'P 1'
#
loop_
_entity.id
_entity.type
_entity.pdbx_description
1 polymer ?
#
loop_
_entity_poly.entity_id
_entity_poly.type
_entity_poly.pdbx_seq_one_letter_code
_entity_poly.pdbx_strand_id
1 'polypeptide(L)'
;AKFPEILSGTGESSDSIFEPSGSGSEACAMGISVPANVRIEKPLVLNYDFSEKNCALTRQVIFAGENSEATVIIVSSSEQNASGFQALKTEVYAAPGSKIHIVKVQLLGGGFVQVDDTASYAAENSSVRLTHVELGGLKVYVGAGCNLKEYKGSFKSDMGYYLRNEQFLDMNFIVNHFGKKT
;
A
#
# COMPACT_ATOMS: atom_id res chain seq x y z
N ALA A 1 -23.02 -5.62 -0.72
CA ALA A 1 -21.80 -5.33 0.02
C ALA A 1 -20.72 -6.30 -0.44
N LYS A 2 -19.73 -5.82 -1.23
CA LYS A 2 -18.58 -6.60 -1.73
C LYS A 2 -17.39 -6.64 -0.74
N PHE A 3 -17.52 -6.05 0.42
CA PHE A 3 -16.44 -5.90 1.39
C PHE A 3 -16.00 -7.18 2.14
N PRO A 4 -16.83 -8.17 2.44
CA PRO A 4 -16.39 -9.36 3.17
C PRO A 4 -15.36 -10.21 2.44
N GLU A 5 -15.44 -10.31 1.10
CA GLU A 5 -14.48 -11.08 0.31
C GLU A 5 -13.12 -10.39 0.21
N ILE A 6 -13.11 -9.05 0.23
CA ILE A 6 -11.91 -8.24 0.22
C ILE A 6 -11.14 -8.37 1.54
N LEU A 7 -11.86 -8.43 2.66
CA LEU A 7 -11.26 -8.56 3.99
C LEU A 7 -10.78 -9.99 4.31
N SER A 8 -11.22 -11.00 3.55
CA SER A 8 -10.85 -12.41 3.77
C SER A 8 -9.47 -12.81 3.21
N GLY A 9 -8.76 -11.90 2.55
CA GLY A 9 -7.35 -12.10 2.23
C GLY A 9 -7.06 -13.16 1.17
N THR A 10 -7.60 -13.05 -0.02
CA THR A 10 -7.24 -13.92 -1.15
C THR A 10 -6.04 -13.46 -1.97
N GLY A 11 -5.21 -12.58 -1.42
CA GLY A 11 -3.93 -12.17 -2.03
C GLY A 11 -2.80 -13.09 -1.55
N GLU A 12 -2.12 -13.75 -2.45
CA GLU A 12 -1.04 -14.73 -2.19
C GLU A 12 0.27 -14.12 -1.62
N SER A 13 0.26 -12.94 -1.04
CA SER A 13 1.45 -12.33 -0.45
C SER A 13 1.31 -12.12 1.05
N SER A 14 2.18 -12.74 1.82
CA SER A 14 2.47 -12.48 3.25
C SER A 14 1.30 -12.46 4.25
N ASP A 15 0.24 -13.22 4.04
CA ASP A 15 -0.91 -13.26 4.96
C ASP A 15 -0.53 -13.63 6.42
N SER A 16 0.57 -14.35 6.62
CA SER A 16 0.99 -14.82 7.95
C SER A 16 1.48 -13.72 8.90
N ILE A 17 1.95 -12.58 8.39
CA ILE A 17 2.44 -11.47 9.23
C ILE A 17 1.28 -10.64 9.77
N PHE A 18 0.16 -10.61 9.05
CA PHE A 18 -1.00 -9.77 9.36
C PHE A 18 -2.17 -10.54 10.00
N GLU A 19 -2.00 -11.83 10.29
CA GLU A 19 -2.96 -12.56 11.11
C GLU A 19 -2.91 -12.02 12.54
N PRO A 20 -4.05 -11.63 13.14
CA PRO A 20 -4.09 -11.15 14.51
C PRO A 20 -3.82 -12.29 15.50
N SER A 21 -2.56 -12.66 15.65
CA SER A 21 -2.13 -13.65 16.63
C SER A 21 -1.73 -12.96 17.94
N GLY A 22 -2.66 -12.87 18.87
CA GLY A 22 -2.35 -12.56 20.26
C GLY A 22 -2.73 -11.15 20.73
N SER A 23 -3.23 -11.11 21.94
CA SER A 23 -3.56 -9.91 22.72
C SER A 23 -2.32 -9.04 22.93
N GLY A 24 -2.22 -7.93 22.22
CA GLY A 24 -1.18 -6.94 22.47
C GLY A 24 -0.72 -6.09 21.29
N SER A 25 -0.97 -6.48 20.06
CA SER A 25 -0.71 -5.63 18.89
C SER A 25 -1.96 -4.80 18.57
N GLU A 26 -1.85 -3.49 18.55
CA GLU A 26 -2.90 -2.63 18.00
C GLU A 26 -2.94 -2.84 16.48
N ALA A 27 -3.71 -3.82 16.03
CA ALA A 27 -4.03 -3.98 14.62
C ALA A 27 -5.09 -2.96 14.23
N CYS A 28 -4.75 -2.06 13.32
CA CYS A 28 -5.69 -1.09 12.77
C CYS A 28 -6.09 -1.52 11.36
N ALA A 29 -7.40 -1.61 11.10
CA ALA A 29 -7.93 -1.84 9.77
C ALA A 29 -8.65 -0.57 9.28
N MET A 30 -8.34 -0.14 8.03
CA MET A 30 -8.95 1.04 7.42
C MET A 30 -9.45 0.72 6.02
N GLY A 31 -10.62 1.24 5.65
CA GLY A 31 -11.18 1.15 4.30
C GLY A 31 -11.36 2.54 3.69
N ILE A 32 -10.92 2.70 2.44
CA ILE A 32 -11.21 3.85 1.60
C ILE A 32 -12.02 3.36 0.41
N SER A 33 -13.17 3.97 0.17
CA SER A 33 -13.98 3.69 -1.01
C SER A 33 -14.24 4.96 -1.80
N VAL A 34 -13.85 4.95 -3.07
CA VAL A 34 -14.17 6.00 -4.03
C VAL A 34 -15.38 5.52 -4.83
N PRO A 35 -16.53 6.21 -4.77
CA PRO A 35 -17.73 5.80 -5.52
C PRO A 35 -17.50 5.80 -7.03
N ALA A 36 -18.33 5.03 -7.75
CA ALA A 36 -18.28 5.00 -9.21
C ALA A 36 -18.57 6.38 -9.82
N ASN A 37 -17.87 6.71 -10.91
CA ASN A 37 -17.99 7.97 -11.67
C ASN A 37 -17.61 9.22 -10.86
N VAL A 38 -16.85 9.05 -9.76
CA VAL A 38 -16.36 10.17 -8.95
C VAL A 38 -14.89 10.42 -9.23
N ARG A 39 -14.54 11.66 -9.52
CA ARG A 39 -13.16 12.14 -9.59
C ARG A 39 -12.86 12.98 -8.36
N ILE A 40 -11.88 12.55 -7.57
CA ILE A 40 -11.39 13.28 -6.40
C ILE A 40 -10.17 14.09 -6.84
N GLU A 41 -10.34 15.42 -6.93
CA GLU A 41 -9.27 16.31 -7.43
C GLU A 41 -8.13 16.51 -6.44
N LYS A 42 -8.46 16.57 -5.14
CA LYS A 42 -7.45 16.74 -4.09
C LYS A 42 -7.03 15.37 -3.55
N PRO A 43 -5.73 15.11 -3.39
CA PRO A 43 -5.28 13.85 -2.78
C PRO A 43 -5.88 13.65 -1.40
N LEU A 44 -6.27 12.40 -1.11
CA LEU A 44 -6.56 11.93 0.25
C LEU A 44 -5.22 11.65 0.93
N VAL A 45 -5.01 12.20 2.12
CA VAL A 45 -3.75 12.01 2.86
C VAL A 45 -4.02 11.18 4.12
N LEU A 46 -3.29 10.08 4.25
CA LEU A 46 -3.22 9.27 5.45
C LEU A 46 -1.85 9.49 6.10
N ASN A 47 -1.84 9.91 7.35
CA ASN A 47 -0.60 10.12 8.11
C ASN A 47 -0.50 9.12 9.26
N TYR A 48 0.54 8.29 9.24
CA TYR A 48 0.95 7.40 10.32
C TYR A 48 2.10 8.06 11.07
N ASP A 49 1.76 8.72 12.16
CA ASP A 49 2.71 9.42 13.02
C ASP A 49 3.12 8.53 14.20
N PHE A 50 4.41 8.26 14.30
CA PHE A 50 5.03 7.46 15.35
C PHE A 50 5.74 8.31 16.42
N SER A 51 5.30 9.53 16.65
CA SER A 51 5.86 10.41 17.69
C SER A 51 5.63 9.86 19.11
N GLU A 52 4.51 9.17 19.35
CA GLU A 52 4.13 8.64 20.65
C GLU A 52 4.12 7.10 20.70
N LYS A 53 4.09 6.43 19.56
CA LYS A 53 4.03 4.97 19.44
C LYS A 53 5.19 4.46 18.61
N ASN A 54 5.69 3.31 18.96
CA ASN A 54 6.83 2.70 18.27
C ASN A 54 6.49 1.35 17.59
N CYS A 55 5.23 0.93 17.61
CA CYS A 55 4.80 -0.30 16.95
C CYS A 55 3.40 -0.13 16.38
N ALA A 56 3.21 -0.49 15.10
CA ALA A 56 1.89 -0.57 14.47
C ALA A 56 1.82 -1.69 13.44
N LEU A 57 0.69 -2.40 13.47
CA LEU A 57 0.27 -3.33 12.42
C LEU A 57 -0.97 -2.74 11.76
N THR A 58 -0.88 -2.40 10.49
CA THR A 58 -1.97 -1.72 9.79
C THR A 58 -2.32 -2.47 8.50
N ARG A 59 -3.59 -2.77 8.33
CA ARG A 59 -4.17 -3.23 7.07
C ARG A 59 -5.07 -2.15 6.51
N GLN A 60 -4.87 -1.77 5.26
CA GLN A 60 -5.72 -0.81 4.58
C GLN A 60 -6.21 -1.37 3.25
N VAL A 61 -7.47 -1.11 2.95
CA VAL A 61 -8.10 -1.51 1.70
C VAL A 61 -8.59 -0.27 0.98
N ILE A 62 -8.22 -0.13 -0.28
CA ILE A 62 -8.58 1.00 -1.14
C ILE A 62 -9.38 0.45 -2.32
N PHE A 63 -10.62 0.87 -2.43
CA PHE A 63 -11.50 0.50 -3.52
C PHE A 63 -11.78 1.73 -4.40
N ALA A 64 -11.40 1.66 -5.67
CA ALA A 64 -11.75 2.63 -6.70
C ALA A 64 -12.92 2.10 -7.52
N GLY A 65 -14.09 2.72 -7.40
CA GLY A 65 -15.30 2.36 -8.15
C GLY A 65 -15.15 2.55 -9.65
N GLU A 66 -16.08 2.04 -10.44
CA GLU A 66 -16.07 2.14 -11.90
C GLU A 66 -15.90 3.59 -12.37
N ASN A 67 -15.00 3.82 -13.35
CA ASN A 67 -14.71 5.14 -13.93
C ASN A 67 -14.35 6.21 -12.90
N SER A 68 -13.92 5.84 -11.70
CA SER A 68 -13.46 6.79 -10.68
C SER A 68 -12.00 7.15 -10.87
N GLU A 69 -11.59 8.28 -10.30
CA GLU A 69 -10.21 8.73 -10.29
C GLU A 69 -9.86 9.33 -8.93
N ALA A 70 -8.76 8.85 -8.32
CA ALA A 70 -8.29 9.40 -7.05
C ALA A 70 -6.78 9.20 -6.86
N THR A 71 -6.19 10.07 -6.03
CA THR A 71 -4.85 9.92 -5.49
C THR A 71 -4.92 9.77 -3.98
N VAL A 72 -4.23 8.77 -3.44
CA VAL A 72 -4.07 8.55 -2.01
C VAL A 72 -2.59 8.68 -1.66
N ILE A 73 -2.27 9.57 -0.74
CA ILE A 73 -0.92 9.77 -0.22
C ILE A 73 -0.86 9.18 1.18
N ILE A 74 0.08 8.27 1.41
CA ILE A 74 0.30 7.59 2.67
C ILE A 74 1.67 8.01 3.18
N VAL A 75 1.70 8.65 4.33
CA VAL A 75 2.94 9.12 4.95
C VAL A 75 3.17 8.35 6.24
N SER A 76 4.35 7.78 6.41
CA SER A 76 4.82 7.19 7.67
C SER A 76 5.99 7.99 8.19
N SER A 77 5.86 8.59 9.37
CA SER A 77 6.87 9.49 9.92
C SER A 77 7.11 9.23 11.42
N SER A 78 8.32 9.53 11.87
CA SER A 78 8.69 9.54 13.28
C SER A 78 9.84 10.53 13.53
N GLU A 79 10.20 10.72 14.79
CA GLU A 79 11.45 11.41 15.15
C GLU A 79 12.67 10.71 14.53
N GLN A 80 13.70 11.50 14.17
CA GLN A 80 14.87 10.99 13.45
C GLN A 80 15.61 9.87 14.19
N ASN A 81 15.70 9.96 15.52
CA ASN A 81 16.37 8.97 16.37
C ASN A 81 15.42 7.91 16.94
N ALA A 82 14.17 7.92 16.53
CA ALA A 82 13.20 6.96 17.01
C ALA A 82 13.48 5.57 16.45
N SER A 83 13.07 4.57 17.23
CA SER A 83 13.15 3.16 16.85
C SER A 83 11.81 2.48 17.08
N GLY A 84 11.50 1.53 16.22
CA GLY A 84 10.23 0.82 16.31
C GLY A 84 9.99 -0.13 15.15
N PHE A 85 8.73 -0.52 15.02
CA PHE A 85 8.29 -1.44 13.98
C PHE A 85 6.98 -0.98 13.34
N GLN A 86 6.94 -0.96 12.03
CA GLN A 86 5.70 -0.79 11.27
C GLN A 86 5.53 -1.95 10.29
N ALA A 87 4.39 -2.62 10.33
CA ALA A 87 3.91 -3.45 9.23
C ALA A 87 2.67 -2.81 8.62
N LEU A 88 2.73 -2.53 7.31
CA LEU A 88 1.68 -1.87 6.54
C LEU A 88 1.30 -2.74 5.35
N LYS A 89 0.10 -3.33 5.37
CA LYS A 89 -0.48 -4.02 4.23
C LYS A 89 -1.49 -3.13 3.54
N THR A 90 -1.32 -2.91 2.23
CA THR A 90 -2.25 -2.14 1.40
C THR A 90 -2.84 -3.04 0.32
N GLU A 91 -4.14 -3.10 0.23
CA GLU A 91 -4.86 -3.80 -0.84
C GLU A 91 -5.62 -2.80 -1.69
N VAL A 92 -5.40 -2.84 -3.01
CA VAL A 92 -5.97 -1.88 -3.96
C VAL A 92 -6.82 -2.61 -4.99
N TYR A 93 -8.08 -2.23 -5.08
CA TYR A 93 -9.02 -2.77 -6.07
C TYR A 93 -9.48 -1.65 -6.99
N ALA A 94 -9.02 -1.72 -8.23
CA ALA A 94 -9.39 -0.79 -9.30
C ALA A 94 -10.48 -1.43 -10.18
N ALA A 95 -11.73 -0.98 -10.02
CA ALA A 95 -12.86 -1.42 -10.83
C ALA A 95 -12.72 -0.95 -12.30
N PRO A 96 -13.52 -1.46 -13.24
CA PRO A 96 -13.39 -1.12 -14.66
C PRO A 96 -13.34 0.38 -14.92
N GLY A 97 -12.39 0.80 -15.77
CA GLY A 97 -12.20 2.20 -16.16
C GLY A 97 -11.66 3.13 -15.07
N SER A 98 -11.42 2.64 -13.86
CA SER A 98 -10.92 3.47 -12.76
C SER A 98 -9.43 3.77 -12.86
N LYS A 99 -9.01 4.87 -12.23
CA LYS A 99 -7.61 5.28 -12.13
C LYS A 99 -7.29 5.60 -10.68
N ILE A 100 -6.35 4.87 -10.11
CA ILE A 100 -5.91 5.09 -8.74
C ILE A 100 -4.40 5.28 -8.68
N HIS A 101 -3.96 6.35 -8.03
CA HIS A 101 -2.56 6.61 -7.75
C HIS A 101 -2.32 6.54 -6.25
N ILE A 102 -1.50 5.60 -5.82
CA ILE A 102 -1.04 5.48 -4.44
C ILE A 102 0.37 6.05 -4.35
N VAL A 103 0.58 6.99 -3.46
CA VAL A 103 1.89 7.56 -3.17
C VAL A 103 2.23 7.22 -1.71
N LYS A 104 3.31 6.49 -1.50
CA LYS A 104 3.81 6.16 -0.16
C LYS A 104 5.10 6.91 0.09
N VAL A 105 5.16 7.62 1.21
CA VAL A 105 6.33 8.39 1.63
C VAL A 105 6.73 7.93 3.03
N GLN A 106 7.91 7.34 3.14
CA GLN A 106 8.45 6.85 4.39
C GLN A 106 9.57 7.77 4.89
N LEU A 107 9.36 8.31 6.10
CA LEU A 107 10.25 9.24 6.81
C LEU A 107 10.51 8.73 8.25
N LEU A 108 10.58 7.41 8.44
CA LEU A 108 10.78 6.81 9.75
C LEU A 108 12.22 7.01 10.24
N GLY A 109 12.39 7.12 11.54
CA GLY A 109 13.69 7.29 12.19
C GLY A 109 14.64 6.11 11.96
N GLY A 110 15.93 6.37 12.16
CA GLY A 110 17.02 5.43 11.84
C GLY A 110 17.07 4.13 12.65
N GLY A 111 16.19 3.94 13.63
CA GLY A 111 16.03 2.68 14.38
C GLY A 111 14.77 1.90 14.02
N PHE A 112 13.98 2.35 13.04
CA PHE A 112 12.76 1.65 12.63
C PHE A 112 13.03 0.48 11.69
N VAL A 113 12.25 -0.59 11.89
CA VAL A 113 12.09 -1.66 10.90
C VAL A 113 10.71 -1.53 10.29
N GLN A 114 10.63 -1.51 8.96
CA GLN A 114 9.37 -1.43 8.24
C GLN A 114 9.20 -2.62 7.30
N VAL A 115 7.98 -3.16 7.27
CA VAL A 115 7.49 -4.08 6.23
C VAL A 115 6.29 -3.42 5.59
N ASP A 116 6.40 -3.05 4.32
CA ASP A 116 5.32 -2.42 3.54
C ASP A 116 4.99 -3.29 2.33
N ASP A 117 3.82 -3.91 2.34
CA ASP A 117 3.37 -4.76 1.24
C ASP A 117 2.11 -4.18 0.58
N THR A 118 2.12 -4.08 -0.74
CA THR A 118 1.00 -3.57 -1.53
C THR A 118 0.57 -4.60 -2.56
N ALA A 119 -0.63 -5.14 -2.38
CA ALA A 119 -1.27 -5.99 -3.38
C ALA A 119 -2.32 -5.19 -4.15
N SER A 120 -2.35 -5.31 -5.48
CA SER A 120 -3.31 -4.61 -6.30
C SER A 120 -3.99 -5.51 -7.34
N TYR A 121 -5.22 -5.15 -7.67
CA TYR A 121 -6.02 -5.75 -8.72
C TYR A 121 -6.48 -4.66 -9.67
N ALA A 122 -6.20 -4.83 -10.96
CA ALA A 122 -6.64 -3.92 -12.00
C ALA A 122 -7.61 -4.63 -12.96
N ALA A 123 -8.85 -4.15 -12.98
CA ALA A 123 -9.92 -4.62 -13.85
C ALA A 123 -9.78 -4.04 -15.26
N GLU A 124 -10.80 -4.28 -16.12
CA GLU A 124 -10.81 -3.84 -17.51
C GLU A 124 -10.62 -2.33 -17.66
N ASN A 125 -9.67 -1.92 -18.53
CA ASN A 125 -9.33 -0.52 -18.82
C ASN A 125 -8.98 0.31 -17.56
N SER A 126 -8.69 -0.33 -16.43
CA SER A 126 -8.28 0.37 -15.20
C SER A 126 -6.77 0.59 -15.12
N SER A 127 -6.37 1.52 -14.27
CA SER A 127 -4.97 1.86 -14.05
C SER A 127 -4.66 2.00 -12.56
N VAL A 128 -3.67 1.25 -12.10
CA VAL A 128 -3.06 1.41 -10.78
C VAL A 128 -1.67 1.98 -10.95
N ARG A 129 -1.39 3.10 -10.32
CA ARG A 129 -0.03 3.65 -10.21
C ARG A 129 0.40 3.63 -8.75
N LEU A 130 1.60 3.14 -8.50
CA LEU A 130 2.21 3.08 -7.19
C LEU A 130 3.53 3.86 -7.21
N THR A 131 3.66 4.84 -6.32
CA THR A 131 4.91 5.58 -6.13
C THR A 131 5.37 5.40 -4.70
N HIS A 132 6.56 4.85 -4.51
CA HIS A 132 7.23 4.75 -3.22
C HIS A 132 8.37 5.75 -3.11
N VAL A 133 8.49 6.38 -1.95
CA VAL A 133 9.61 7.26 -1.58
C VAL A 133 10.13 6.82 -0.21
N GLU A 134 11.29 6.16 -0.17
CA GLU A 134 11.88 5.56 1.03
C GLU A 134 13.11 6.35 1.47
N LEU A 135 12.99 7.14 2.55
CA LEU A 135 14.02 8.08 2.99
C LEU A 135 14.53 7.82 4.41
N GLY A 136 13.99 6.84 5.12
CA GLY A 136 14.32 6.54 6.51
C GLY A 136 14.32 5.05 6.81
N GLY A 137 14.20 4.73 8.12
CA GLY A 137 14.23 3.35 8.61
C GLY A 137 15.63 2.74 8.65
N LEU A 138 15.84 1.79 9.53
CA LEU A 138 17.08 0.97 9.59
C LEU A 138 17.00 -0.20 8.61
N LYS A 139 15.87 -0.89 8.61
CA LYS A 139 15.60 -2.01 7.68
C LYS A 139 14.22 -1.84 7.10
N VAL A 140 14.14 -1.75 5.79
CA VAL A 140 12.89 -1.52 5.06
C VAL A 140 12.71 -2.64 4.04
N TYR A 141 11.56 -3.28 4.10
CA TYR A 141 11.14 -4.34 3.17
C TYR A 141 9.91 -3.88 2.44
N VAL A 142 10.01 -3.68 1.13
CA VAL A 142 8.91 -3.20 0.28
C VAL A 142 8.49 -4.30 -0.68
N GLY A 143 7.24 -4.72 -0.56
CA GLY A 143 6.59 -5.61 -1.51
C GLY A 143 5.56 -4.84 -2.35
N ALA A 144 5.48 -5.14 -3.64
CA ALA A 144 4.38 -4.66 -4.47
C ALA A 144 3.97 -5.71 -5.51
N GLY A 145 2.69 -6.00 -5.55
CA GLY A 145 2.11 -6.94 -6.51
C GLY A 145 0.92 -6.37 -7.26
N CYS A 146 0.75 -6.78 -8.52
CA CYS A 146 -0.44 -6.46 -9.30
C CYS A 146 -0.91 -7.65 -10.13
N ASN A 147 -2.19 -7.95 -10.03
CA ASN A 147 -2.87 -8.91 -10.90
C ASN A 147 -3.66 -8.17 -11.98
N LEU A 148 -3.17 -8.25 -13.22
CA LEU A 148 -3.80 -7.69 -14.41
C LEU A 148 -4.63 -8.80 -15.09
N LYS A 149 -5.86 -9.04 -14.57
CA LYS A 149 -6.69 -10.16 -15.01
C LYS A 149 -7.52 -9.87 -16.26
N GLU A 150 -7.79 -8.61 -16.55
CA GLU A 150 -8.75 -8.20 -17.57
C GLU A 150 -8.10 -7.36 -18.69
N TYR A 151 -8.87 -7.10 -19.75
CA TYR A 151 -8.39 -6.41 -20.95
C TYR A 151 -7.93 -4.99 -20.67
N LYS A 152 -6.71 -4.63 -21.10
CA LYS A 152 -6.10 -3.29 -20.90
C LYS A 152 -6.00 -2.82 -19.44
N GLY A 153 -6.02 -3.71 -18.47
CA GLY A 153 -5.62 -3.36 -17.12
C GLY A 153 -4.14 -2.94 -17.12
N SER A 154 -3.78 -1.92 -16.35
CA SER A 154 -2.41 -1.40 -16.33
C SER A 154 -1.89 -1.16 -14.91
N PHE A 155 -0.61 -1.41 -14.72
CA PHE A 155 0.10 -1.13 -13.48
C PHE A 155 1.40 -0.39 -13.80
N LYS A 156 1.67 0.66 -13.03
CA LYS A 156 2.93 1.39 -13.09
C LYS A 156 3.48 1.56 -11.68
N SER A 157 4.76 1.23 -11.48
CA SER A 157 5.46 1.47 -10.22
C SER A 157 6.66 2.38 -10.44
N ASP A 158 6.76 3.42 -9.63
CA ASP A 158 7.89 4.33 -9.57
C ASP A 158 8.49 4.26 -8.14
N MET A 159 9.82 4.11 -8.02
CA MET A 159 10.51 4.01 -6.74
C MET A 159 11.61 5.07 -6.64
N GLY A 160 11.58 5.86 -5.56
CA GLY A 160 12.65 6.73 -5.14
C GLY A 160 13.15 6.35 -3.75
N TYR A 161 14.46 6.25 -3.55
CA TYR A 161 15.02 5.94 -2.24
C TYR A 161 16.35 6.65 -2.01
N TYR A 162 16.65 6.87 -0.73
CA TYR A 162 17.94 7.38 -0.31
C TYR A 162 18.37 6.70 0.99
N LEU A 163 19.45 5.93 0.92
CA LEU A 163 19.99 5.18 2.04
C LEU A 163 21.28 5.83 2.58
N ARG A 164 21.44 5.79 3.90
CA ARG A 164 22.60 6.29 4.61
C ARG A 164 23.16 5.21 5.55
N ASN A 165 24.47 5.20 5.71
CA ASN A 165 25.18 4.36 6.67
C ASN A 165 24.81 2.87 6.53
N GLU A 166 24.27 2.28 7.59
CA GLU A 166 23.90 0.86 7.68
C GLU A 166 22.44 0.59 7.32
N GLN A 167 21.75 1.55 6.71
CA GLN A 167 20.37 1.36 6.28
C GLN A 167 20.27 0.28 5.20
N PHE A 168 19.24 -0.54 5.31
CA PHE A 168 18.98 -1.64 4.40
C PHE A 168 17.60 -1.50 3.76
N LEU A 169 17.52 -1.68 2.46
CA LEU A 169 16.26 -1.70 1.70
C LEU A 169 16.23 -2.94 0.81
N ASP A 170 15.17 -3.74 0.97
CA ASP A 170 14.85 -4.87 0.09
C ASP A 170 13.52 -4.59 -0.62
N MET A 171 13.48 -4.82 -1.93
CA MET A 171 12.33 -4.53 -2.77
C MET A 171 12.00 -5.73 -3.64
N ASN A 172 10.73 -6.16 -3.60
CA ASN A 172 10.21 -7.22 -4.44
C ASN A 172 8.93 -6.78 -5.17
N PHE A 173 8.96 -6.87 -6.50
CA PHE A 173 7.84 -6.48 -7.36
C PHE A 173 7.39 -7.65 -8.23
N ILE A 174 6.09 -7.96 -8.19
CA ILE A 174 5.48 -9.05 -8.96
C ILE A 174 4.29 -8.51 -9.75
N VAL A 175 4.32 -8.66 -11.07
CA VAL A 175 3.17 -8.32 -11.92
C VAL A 175 2.73 -9.55 -12.70
N ASN A 176 1.50 -9.96 -12.50
CA ASN A 176 0.90 -11.10 -13.18
C ASN A 176 -0.02 -10.63 -14.31
N HIS A 177 0.31 -10.99 -15.53
CA HIS A 177 -0.44 -10.65 -16.73
C HIS A 177 -1.31 -11.84 -17.14
N PHE A 178 -2.62 -11.77 -16.89
CA PHE A 178 -3.61 -12.77 -17.29
C PHE A 178 -4.49 -12.27 -18.44
N GLY A 179 -4.71 -10.97 -18.50
CA GLY A 179 -5.54 -10.31 -19.49
C GLY A 179 -4.82 -10.08 -20.83
N LYS A 180 -5.58 -9.68 -21.83
CA LYS A 180 -5.01 -9.26 -23.13
C LYS A 180 -4.66 -7.78 -23.10
N LYS A 181 -3.53 -7.41 -23.73
CA LYS A 181 -3.02 -6.02 -23.83
C LYS A 181 -2.74 -5.36 -22.47
N THR A 182 -2.39 -6.13 -21.47
CA THR A 182 -1.95 -5.65 -20.16
C THR A 182 -0.46 -5.40 -20.13
#